data_038864b83108566809850a9c9ecfa761
#
_entry.id   038864b83108566809850a9c9ecfa761
#
_cell.length_a   1.000
_cell.length_b   1.000
_cell.length_c   1.000
_cell.angle_alpha   90.00
_cell.angle_beta   90.00
_cell.angle_gamma   90.00
#
_symmetry.space_group_name_H-M   'P 1'
#
loop_
_entity.id
_entity.type
_entity.pdbx_description
1 polymer ?
#
loop_
_entity_poly.entity_id
_entity_poly.type
_entity_poly.pdbx_seq_one_letter_code
_entity_poly.pdbx_strand_id
1 'polypeptide(L)'
;MADRVSDRRRIHADADGDAMTAADARIRRFSTITFLAGSVVAVVVAFIVVPFVGINPATGDLLLTDPNEYEYRPWSDPAAREVRLDGDTLIGTAGSGYLDLPAGDDVWVIGPLTQGQQDYVNVHQQTDVDVSATEDRPTYIGLVTGSRPLTFVAGDHASRLWFAPRLTDWRATVTRKTPTPVEGRTVTGEGPALLVYDGEALSGRFVYRGDGFFGVEALYPGEAATDVAQGFDDVDTRSSWPPSDRVVFRVDSDDGSGTWTIRLDEPASD
;
A
#
# COMPACT_ATOMS: atom_id res chain seq x y z
N MET A 1 -29.71 88.05 25.12
CA MET A 1 -28.29 87.65 24.72
C MET A 1 -27.85 86.34 25.40
N ALA A 2 -28.73 85.64 26.09
CA ALA A 2 -28.43 84.37 26.78
C ALA A 2 -28.71 83.07 25.96
N ASP A 3 -29.44 83.19 24.87
CA ASP A 3 -29.99 82.03 24.13
C ASP A 3 -28.98 81.44 23.09
N ARG A 4 -27.97 82.18 22.67
CA ARG A 4 -27.01 81.71 21.69
C ARG A 4 -25.86 80.86 22.28
N VAL A 5 -25.64 80.86 23.59
CA VAL A 5 -24.55 80.11 24.24
C VAL A 5 -24.99 78.64 24.52
N SER A 6 -26.24 78.41 24.72
CA SER A 6 -26.82 77.10 25.00
C SER A 6 -26.85 76.19 23.78
N ASP A 7 -26.99 76.74 22.57
CA ASP A 7 -27.10 75.97 21.32
C ASP A 7 -25.75 75.45 20.86
N ARG A 8 -24.67 76.19 21.09
CA ARG A 8 -23.30 75.69 20.74
C ARG A 8 -22.82 74.51 21.60
N ARG A 9 -23.27 74.40 22.86
CA ARG A 9 -22.89 73.30 23.73
C ARG A 9 -23.61 71.99 23.36
N ARG A 10 -24.87 72.08 22.89
CA ARG A 10 -25.59 70.86 22.41
C ARG A 10 -25.01 70.28 21.13
N ILE A 11 -24.60 71.16 20.19
CA ILE A 11 -24.00 70.70 18.92
C ILE A 11 -22.63 69.95 19.15
N HIS A 12 -21.85 70.43 20.14
CA HIS A 12 -20.59 69.75 20.48
C HIS A 12 -20.80 68.42 21.22
N ALA A 13 -21.81 68.31 22.08
CA ALA A 13 -22.11 67.08 22.81
C ALA A 13 -22.62 65.97 21.89
N ASP A 14 -23.43 66.30 20.88
CA ASP A 14 -23.94 65.32 19.91
C ASP A 14 -22.85 64.88 18.94
N ALA A 15 -21.92 65.77 18.55
CA ALA A 15 -20.80 65.40 17.67
C ALA A 15 -19.77 64.50 18.35
N ASP A 16 -19.52 64.63 19.65
CA ASP A 16 -18.63 63.73 20.42
C ASP A 16 -19.29 62.39 20.68
N GLY A 17 -20.62 62.32 20.85
CA GLY A 17 -21.37 61.07 20.98
C GLY A 17 -21.34 60.23 19.71
N ASP A 18 -21.52 60.86 18.56
CA ASP A 18 -21.46 60.18 17.25
C ASP A 18 -20.02 59.70 16.89
N ALA A 19 -19.00 60.43 17.28
CA ALA A 19 -17.60 60.06 17.08
C ALA A 19 -17.24 58.85 17.95
N MET A 20 -17.73 58.76 19.18
CA MET A 20 -17.49 57.63 20.08
C MET A 20 -18.20 56.36 19.62
N THR A 21 -19.43 56.45 19.12
CA THR A 21 -20.15 55.31 18.54
C THR A 21 -19.52 54.79 17.25
N ALA A 22 -18.96 55.66 16.41
CA ALA A 22 -18.24 55.30 15.20
C ALA A 22 -16.90 54.62 15.53
N ALA A 23 -16.21 55.02 16.58
CA ALA A 23 -14.96 54.39 17.04
C ALA A 23 -15.24 52.97 17.57
N ASP A 24 -16.27 52.80 18.39
CA ASP A 24 -16.69 51.48 18.90
C ASP A 24 -17.10 50.53 17.79
N ALA A 25 -17.79 50.99 16.77
CA ALA A 25 -18.15 50.20 15.61
C ALA A 25 -16.91 49.73 14.81
N ARG A 26 -15.90 50.58 14.68
CA ARG A 26 -14.62 50.21 14.02
C ARG A 26 -13.84 49.19 14.83
N ILE A 27 -13.76 49.35 16.14
CA ILE A 27 -13.08 48.42 17.04
C ILE A 27 -13.76 47.06 16.99
N ARG A 28 -15.09 46.99 17.05
CA ARG A 28 -15.83 45.72 16.94
C ARG A 28 -15.61 45.04 15.60
N ARG A 29 -15.67 45.79 14.49
CA ARG A 29 -15.40 45.24 13.16
C ARG A 29 -13.97 44.69 13.04
N PHE A 30 -12.99 45.46 13.53
CA PHE A 30 -11.59 45.04 13.52
C PHE A 30 -11.40 43.75 14.36
N SER A 31 -11.93 43.73 15.59
CA SER A 31 -11.89 42.56 16.47
C SER A 31 -12.55 41.31 15.83
N THR A 32 -13.71 41.49 15.20
CA THR A 32 -14.41 40.39 14.52
C THR A 32 -13.62 39.87 13.33
N ILE A 33 -13.04 40.76 12.50
CA ILE A 33 -12.22 40.36 11.34
C ILE A 33 -10.96 39.65 11.80
N THR A 34 -10.28 40.17 12.82
CA THR A 34 -9.07 39.53 13.37
C THR A 34 -9.35 38.16 13.96
N PHE A 35 -10.48 38.03 14.71
CA PHE A 35 -10.89 36.76 15.26
C PHE A 35 -11.24 35.75 14.17
N LEU A 36 -12.00 36.14 13.15
CA LEU A 36 -12.35 35.27 12.03
C LEU A 36 -11.09 34.87 11.24
N ALA A 37 -10.19 35.79 10.93
CA ALA A 37 -8.94 35.51 10.26
C ALA A 37 -8.06 34.55 11.09
N GLY A 38 -7.92 34.82 12.39
CA GLY A 38 -7.20 33.94 13.32
C GLY A 38 -7.81 32.54 13.41
N SER A 39 -9.14 32.43 13.46
CA SER A 39 -9.83 31.14 13.46
C SER A 39 -9.61 30.36 12.16
N VAL A 40 -9.68 31.02 11.00
CA VAL A 40 -9.40 30.37 9.71
C VAL A 40 -7.96 29.88 9.66
N VAL A 41 -6.99 30.71 10.08
CA VAL A 41 -5.57 30.26 10.13
C VAL A 41 -5.40 29.09 11.08
N ALA A 42 -5.99 29.11 12.26
CA ALA A 42 -5.91 28.01 13.23
C ALA A 42 -6.51 26.71 12.65
N VAL A 43 -7.65 26.79 11.96
CA VAL A 43 -8.26 25.64 11.30
C VAL A 43 -7.37 25.11 10.18
N VAL A 44 -6.83 25.99 9.33
CA VAL A 44 -5.91 25.57 8.24
C VAL A 44 -4.65 24.93 8.81
N VAL A 45 -4.04 25.51 9.85
CA VAL A 45 -2.89 24.93 10.53
C VAL A 45 -3.24 23.57 11.14
N ALA A 46 -4.41 23.44 11.78
CA ALA A 46 -4.85 22.16 12.31
C ALA A 46 -5.01 21.11 11.22
N PHE A 47 -5.61 21.43 10.06
CA PHE A 47 -5.72 20.50 8.93
C PHE A 47 -4.37 20.11 8.32
N ILE A 48 -3.37 20.97 8.39
CA ILE A 48 -2.02 20.69 7.91
C ILE A 48 -1.21 19.87 8.94
N VAL A 49 -1.33 20.19 10.22
CA VAL A 49 -0.48 19.63 11.29
C VAL A 49 -1.06 18.35 11.90
N VAL A 50 -2.38 18.27 12.05
CA VAL A 50 -3.02 17.09 12.67
C VAL A 50 -2.71 15.78 11.95
N PRO A 51 -2.62 15.71 10.60
CA PRO A 51 -2.21 14.50 9.92
C PRO A 51 -0.79 14.03 10.26
N PHE A 52 0.07 14.94 10.76
CA PHE A 52 1.46 14.64 11.12
C PHE A 52 1.66 14.41 12.63
N VAL A 53 0.57 14.44 13.42
CA VAL A 53 0.63 14.15 14.86
C VAL A 53 0.12 12.74 15.09
N GLY A 54 1.03 11.81 15.30
CA GLY A 54 0.73 10.44 15.73
C GLY A 54 0.82 10.29 17.24
N ILE A 55 0.25 9.23 17.77
CA ILE A 55 0.47 8.78 19.15
C ILE A 55 1.27 7.49 19.05
N ASN A 56 2.42 7.44 19.70
CA ASN A 56 3.18 6.21 19.83
C ASN A 56 2.33 5.19 20.63
N PRO A 57 1.88 4.08 20.02
CA PRO A 57 1.00 3.14 20.71
C PRO A 57 1.69 2.42 21.88
N ALA A 58 3.03 2.39 21.93
CA ALA A 58 3.78 1.75 22.97
C ALA A 58 4.01 2.65 24.20
N THR A 59 4.16 3.97 24.02
CA THR A 59 4.49 4.92 25.08
C THR A 59 3.38 5.93 25.35
N GLY A 60 2.45 6.11 24.43
CA GLY A 60 1.41 7.15 24.50
C GLY A 60 1.91 8.55 24.18
N ASP A 61 3.18 8.71 23.76
CA ASP A 61 3.77 10.00 23.44
C ASP A 61 3.27 10.54 22.11
N LEU A 62 3.12 11.88 22.03
CA LEU A 62 2.82 12.56 20.77
C LEU A 62 4.07 12.59 19.89
N LEU A 63 3.98 12.00 18.71
CA LEU A 63 5.01 12.05 17.69
C LEU A 63 4.60 13.00 16.57
N LEU A 64 5.50 13.85 16.14
CA LEU A 64 5.39 14.61 14.89
C LEU A 64 5.91 13.71 13.75
N THR A 65 5.15 12.69 13.41
CA THR A 65 5.45 11.77 12.32
C THR A 65 4.26 11.71 11.39
N ASP A 66 4.53 11.41 10.12
CA ASP A 66 3.47 11.06 9.19
C ASP A 66 2.70 9.86 9.78
N PRO A 67 1.40 10.00 10.12
CA PRO A 67 0.62 8.90 10.67
C PRO A 67 0.58 7.67 9.76
N ASN A 68 0.90 7.84 8.46
CA ASN A 68 1.00 6.76 7.49
C ASN A 68 2.44 6.26 7.30
N GLU A 69 3.44 6.80 8.03
CA GLU A 69 4.84 6.40 7.86
C GLU A 69 5.00 4.87 7.98
N TYR A 70 4.38 4.27 8.98
CA TYR A 70 4.48 2.82 9.19
C TYR A 70 3.64 1.99 8.22
N GLU A 71 2.65 2.56 7.57
CA GLU A 71 1.93 1.87 6.50
C GLU A 71 2.82 1.65 5.27
N TYR A 72 3.71 2.62 4.99
CA TYR A 72 4.66 2.54 3.89
C TYR A 72 6.06 2.06 4.31
N ARG A 73 6.34 2.05 5.61
CA ARG A 73 7.64 1.65 6.19
C ARG A 73 7.46 0.90 7.51
N PRO A 74 6.77 -0.26 7.50
CA PRO A 74 6.55 -1.03 8.73
C PRO A 74 7.86 -1.46 9.41
N TRP A 75 8.98 -1.51 8.67
CA TRP A 75 10.31 -1.80 9.22
C TRP A 75 10.91 -0.66 10.04
N SER A 76 10.36 0.53 9.98
CA SER A 76 10.78 1.66 10.84
C SER A 76 10.04 1.71 12.17
N ASP A 77 9.02 0.88 12.36
CA ASP A 77 8.24 0.80 13.59
C ASP A 77 9.02 0.02 14.67
N PRO A 78 9.49 0.68 15.75
CA PRO A 78 10.22 0.00 16.83
C PRO A 78 9.34 -0.97 17.64
N ALA A 79 8.02 -0.90 17.48
CA ALA A 79 7.06 -1.77 18.13
C ALA A 79 6.60 -2.94 17.23
N ALA A 80 7.17 -3.09 16.02
CA ALA A 80 6.87 -4.19 15.13
C ALA A 80 7.10 -5.55 15.81
N ARG A 81 6.15 -6.47 15.63
CA ARG A 81 6.16 -7.78 16.29
C ARG A 81 6.24 -8.89 15.27
N GLU A 82 6.85 -10.00 15.69
CA GLU A 82 6.84 -11.22 14.89
C GLU A 82 5.41 -11.74 14.71
N VAL A 83 5.04 -12.02 13.45
CA VAL A 83 3.79 -12.68 13.08
C VAL A 83 3.97 -14.17 13.33
N ARG A 84 3.08 -14.76 14.13
CA ARG A 84 3.15 -16.16 14.45
C ARG A 84 2.60 -17.02 13.32
N LEU A 85 3.36 -18.03 12.91
CA LEU A 85 2.91 -19.11 12.05
C LEU A 85 2.46 -20.28 12.91
N ASP A 86 1.19 -20.67 12.80
CA ASP A 86 0.59 -21.79 13.52
C ASP A 86 -0.04 -22.76 12.50
N GLY A 87 0.72 -23.79 12.13
CA GLY A 87 0.40 -24.65 10.98
C GLY A 87 0.35 -23.82 9.70
N ASP A 88 -0.81 -23.80 9.06
CA ASP A 88 -1.05 -23.04 7.81
C ASP A 88 -1.68 -21.66 8.08
N THR A 89 -1.62 -21.17 9.30
CA THR A 89 -2.28 -19.92 9.68
C THR A 89 -1.26 -18.89 10.15
N LEU A 90 -1.25 -17.72 9.52
CA LEU A 90 -0.58 -16.53 10.01
C LEU A 90 -1.47 -15.82 11.02
N ILE A 91 -0.90 -15.46 12.15
CA ILE A 91 -1.57 -14.73 13.23
C ILE A 91 -0.76 -13.48 13.52
N GLY A 92 -1.25 -12.33 13.04
CA GLY A 92 -0.69 -11.02 13.33
C GLY A 92 -1.46 -10.32 14.45
N THR A 93 -0.74 -9.57 15.26
CA THR A 93 -1.32 -8.69 16.28
C THR A 93 -1.56 -7.29 15.73
N ALA A 94 -2.33 -6.47 16.44
CA ALA A 94 -2.45 -5.05 16.14
C ALA A 94 -1.05 -4.38 16.11
N GLY A 95 -0.85 -3.42 15.20
CA GLY A 95 0.44 -2.80 14.91
C GLY A 95 1.14 -3.42 13.70
N SER A 96 2.37 -2.99 13.47
CA SER A 96 3.25 -3.53 12.43
C SER A 96 3.72 -4.93 12.76
N GLY A 97 3.91 -5.76 11.74
CA GLY A 97 4.37 -7.13 11.93
C GLY A 97 5.52 -7.50 10.99
N TYR A 98 6.25 -8.57 11.32
CA TYR A 98 7.21 -9.18 10.41
C TYR A 98 7.20 -10.71 10.51
N LEU A 99 7.61 -11.37 9.44
CA LEU A 99 7.77 -12.83 9.35
C LEU A 99 9.04 -13.15 8.60
N ASP A 100 9.92 -13.91 9.22
CA ASP A 100 11.12 -14.43 8.55
C ASP A 100 10.79 -15.70 7.77
N LEU A 101 11.25 -15.73 6.52
CA LEU A 101 11.08 -16.83 5.61
C LEU A 101 12.43 -17.47 5.32
N PRO A 102 12.50 -18.80 5.25
CA PRO A 102 13.72 -19.48 4.81
C PRO A 102 13.98 -19.18 3.33
N ALA A 103 15.24 -19.23 2.94
CA ALA A 103 15.63 -19.29 1.54
C ALA A 103 14.97 -20.48 0.83
N GLY A 104 14.60 -20.31 -0.42
CA GLY A 104 14.02 -21.37 -1.22
C GLY A 104 13.25 -20.89 -2.43
N ASP A 105 13.03 -21.84 -3.33
CA ASP A 105 12.37 -21.64 -4.63
C ASP A 105 10.83 -21.77 -4.55
N ASP A 106 10.29 -21.95 -3.34
CA ASP A 106 8.87 -22.13 -3.16
C ASP A 106 8.13 -20.82 -3.42
N VAL A 107 6.97 -20.96 -4.01
CA VAL A 107 5.98 -19.90 -4.12
C VAL A 107 5.13 -19.90 -2.86
N TRP A 108 5.08 -18.78 -2.22
CA TRP A 108 4.26 -18.54 -1.05
C TRP A 108 2.94 -17.90 -1.47
N VAL A 109 1.86 -18.41 -0.89
CA VAL A 109 0.52 -17.86 -1.07
C VAL A 109 -0.03 -17.52 0.30
N ILE A 110 -0.18 -16.23 0.57
CA ILE A 110 -0.89 -15.75 1.75
C ILE A 110 -2.35 -15.60 1.33
N GLY A 111 -3.20 -16.45 1.86
CA GLY A 111 -4.62 -16.50 1.54
C GLY A 111 -5.40 -15.31 2.08
N PRO A 112 -6.68 -15.22 1.78
CA PRO A 112 -7.49 -14.10 2.19
C PRO A 112 -7.53 -13.95 3.72
N LEU A 113 -7.68 -12.69 4.16
CA LEU A 113 -7.92 -12.38 5.57
C LEU A 113 -9.22 -13.02 6.04
N THR A 114 -9.23 -13.51 7.28
CA THR A 114 -10.44 -14.08 7.87
C THR A 114 -11.55 -13.03 7.96
N GLN A 115 -12.79 -13.41 7.67
CA GLN A 115 -13.96 -12.52 7.69
C GLN A 115 -14.08 -11.71 8.98
N GLY A 116 -14.53 -10.45 8.85
CA GLY A 116 -14.74 -9.52 9.96
C GLY A 116 -13.55 -8.62 10.28
N GLN A 117 -12.45 -8.75 9.54
CA GLN A 117 -11.27 -7.92 9.67
C GLN A 117 -11.22 -6.85 8.58
N GLN A 118 -10.46 -5.77 8.85
CA GLN A 118 -10.29 -4.68 7.88
C GLN A 118 -9.82 -5.20 6.53
N ASP A 119 -10.15 -4.44 5.50
CA ASP A 119 -10.19 -4.91 4.11
C ASP A 119 -8.85 -5.35 3.50
N TYR A 120 -7.68 -4.95 4.04
CA TYR A 120 -6.37 -5.31 3.46
C TYR A 120 -5.19 -5.17 4.45
N VAL A 121 -4.07 -5.83 4.15
CA VAL A 121 -2.75 -5.64 4.79
C VAL A 121 -1.72 -5.48 3.69
N ASN A 122 -1.02 -4.34 3.66
CA ASN A 122 0.11 -4.10 2.75
C ASN A 122 1.30 -4.95 3.19
N VAL A 123 1.97 -5.56 2.22
CA VAL A 123 3.11 -6.45 2.45
C VAL A 123 4.32 -5.95 1.67
N HIS A 124 5.45 -5.89 2.37
CA HIS A 124 6.74 -5.56 1.78
C HIS A 124 7.70 -6.72 2.02
N GLN A 125 8.61 -6.96 1.09
CA GLN A 125 9.63 -8.00 1.19
C GLN A 125 11.01 -7.36 1.26
N GLN A 126 11.78 -7.78 2.24
CA GLN A 126 13.22 -7.60 2.35
C GLN A 126 13.87 -8.91 1.89
N THR A 127 14.73 -8.83 0.88
CA THR A 127 15.27 -10.02 0.21
C THR A 127 16.43 -10.65 0.95
N ASP A 128 17.06 -9.96 1.88
CA ASP A 128 18.14 -10.45 2.72
C ASP A 128 17.97 -9.97 4.17
N VAL A 129 17.71 -10.90 5.09
CA VAL A 129 17.54 -10.58 6.52
C VAL A 129 18.84 -10.21 7.22
N ASP A 130 19.99 -10.59 6.67
CA ASP A 130 21.31 -10.29 7.24
C ASP A 130 21.75 -8.84 6.96
N VAL A 131 21.06 -8.17 6.02
CA VAL A 131 21.23 -6.76 5.72
C VAL A 131 20.17 -5.95 6.47
N SER A 132 20.55 -4.78 7.00
CA SER A 132 19.56 -3.98 7.70
C SER A 132 18.51 -3.40 6.75
N ALA A 133 17.25 -3.32 7.17
CA ALA A 133 16.15 -2.75 6.37
C ALA A 133 16.33 -1.26 6.01
N THR A 134 17.33 -0.58 6.58
CA THR A 134 17.75 0.77 6.20
C THR A 134 18.75 0.79 5.05
N GLU A 135 19.50 -0.29 4.85
CA GLU A 135 20.47 -0.48 3.78
C GLU A 135 19.85 -1.18 2.58
N ASP A 136 19.14 -2.31 2.82
CA ASP A 136 18.31 -3.00 1.83
C ASP A 136 16.84 -2.71 2.11
N ARG A 137 16.34 -1.64 1.48
CA ARG A 137 14.99 -1.15 1.73
C ARG A 137 13.95 -2.15 1.23
N PRO A 138 13.06 -2.65 2.11
CA PRO A 138 12.00 -3.54 1.72
C PRO A 138 11.12 -2.97 0.61
N THR A 139 10.83 -3.79 -0.38
CA THR A 139 10.00 -3.43 -1.53
C THR A 139 8.55 -3.85 -1.29
N TYR A 140 7.61 -3.01 -1.68
CA TYR A 140 6.19 -3.38 -1.68
C TYR A 140 5.93 -4.47 -2.71
N ILE A 141 5.41 -5.62 -2.26
CA ILE A 141 5.10 -6.77 -3.13
C ILE A 141 3.59 -6.98 -3.33
N GLY A 142 2.76 -6.27 -2.61
CA GLY A 142 1.31 -6.35 -2.78
C GLY A 142 0.54 -6.28 -1.48
N LEU A 143 -0.71 -6.68 -1.54
CA LEU A 143 -1.63 -6.64 -0.40
C LEU A 143 -2.39 -7.95 -0.26
N VAL A 144 -2.68 -8.31 0.98
CA VAL A 144 -3.60 -9.40 1.33
C VAL A 144 -4.95 -8.78 1.64
N THR A 145 -6.00 -9.26 0.99
CA THR A 145 -7.38 -8.80 1.23
C THR A 145 -8.28 -9.92 1.75
N GLY A 146 -9.52 -9.60 2.06
CA GLY A 146 -10.55 -10.59 2.38
C GLY A 146 -10.98 -11.47 1.20
N SER A 147 -10.60 -11.13 -0.03
CA SER A 147 -11.03 -11.85 -1.25
C SER A 147 -9.87 -12.25 -2.16
N ARG A 148 -8.72 -11.61 -2.08
CA ARG A 148 -7.59 -11.86 -2.99
C ARG A 148 -6.35 -12.30 -2.20
N PRO A 149 -5.78 -13.49 -2.50
CA PRO A 149 -4.52 -13.92 -1.93
C PRO A 149 -3.34 -13.13 -2.52
N LEU A 150 -2.28 -12.99 -1.74
CA LEU A 150 -0.98 -12.52 -2.20
C LEU A 150 -0.11 -13.73 -2.55
N THR A 151 0.43 -13.75 -3.77
CA THR A 151 1.37 -14.77 -4.23
C THR A 151 2.73 -14.12 -4.49
N PHE A 152 3.81 -14.71 -4.00
CA PHE A 152 5.16 -14.18 -4.14
C PHE A 152 6.22 -15.27 -4.03
N VAL A 153 7.47 -14.96 -4.37
CA VAL A 153 8.63 -15.84 -4.28
C VAL A 153 9.56 -15.34 -3.17
N ALA A 154 10.08 -16.24 -2.34
CA ALA A 154 11.00 -15.87 -1.25
C ALA A 154 12.39 -15.44 -1.76
N GLY A 155 12.98 -16.21 -2.67
CA GLY A 155 14.31 -15.98 -3.23
C GLY A 155 15.40 -16.83 -2.60
N ASP A 156 16.65 -16.67 -3.09
CA ASP A 156 17.79 -17.51 -2.75
C ASP A 156 18.36 -17.27 -1.35
N HIS A 157 17.98 -16.17 -0.71
CA HIS A 157 18.36 -15.83 0.66
C HIS A 157 17.18 -15.89 1.61
N ALA A 158 17.47 -16.05 2.89
CA ALA A 158 16.45 -15.85 3.92
C ALA A 158 15.91 -14.42 3.83
N SER A 159 14.61 -14.29 3.70
CA SER A 159 13.93 -13.03 3.46
C SER A 159 12.98 -12.70 4.60
N ARG A 160 12.57 -11.44 4.71
CA ARG A 160 11.62 -10.98 5.71
C ARG A 160 10.44 -10.30 5.06
N LEU A 161 9.24 -10.74 5.42
CA LEU A 161 8.03 -10.01 5.12
C LEU A 161 7.75 -8.99 6.21
N TRP A 162 7.38 -7.79 5.80
CA TRP A 162 6.92 -6.72 6.65
C TRP A 162 5.45 -6.45 6.35
N PHE A 163 4.64 -6.47 7.40
CA PHE A 163 3.20 -6.23 7.33
C PHE A 163 2.90 -4.83 7.88
N ALA A 164 2.21 -4.03 7.09
CA ALA A 164 1.78 -2.71 7.51
C ALA A 164 0.89 -2.76 8.76
N PRO A 165 0.90 -1.72 9.60
CA PRO A 165 0.21 -1.73 10.87
C PRO A 165 -1.29 -1.88 10.70
N ARG A 166 -1.91 -2.65 11.61
CA ARG A 166 -3.34 -2.88 11.68
C ARG A 166 -3.89 -2.38 13.00
N LEU A 167 -5.17 -2.04 13.02
CA LEU A 167 -5.85 -1.60 14.24
C LEU A 167 -6.25 -2.77 15.14
N THR A 168 -6.37 -3.97 14.57
CA THR A 168 -6.82 -5.18 15.26
C THR A 168 -5.94 -6.37 14.90
N ASP A 169 -5.97 -7.39 15.73
CA ASP A 169 -5.38 -8.69 15.40
C ASP A 169 -5.99 -9.23 14.09
N TRP A 170 -5.19 -9.93 13.31
CA TRP A 170 -5.60 -10.48 12.03
C TRP A 170 -5.11 -11.91 11.82
N ARG A 171 -5.76 -12.61 10.91
CA ARG A 171 -5.39 -13.97 10.51
C ARG A 171 -5.51 -14.11 9.00
N ALA A 172 -4.60 -14.91 8.44
CA ALA A 172 -4.64 -15.33 7.04
C ALA A 172 -4.15 -16.76 6.94
N THR A 173 -4.56 -17.49 5.91
CA THR A 173 -3.93 -18.77 5.60
C THR A 173 -2.60 -18.55 4.89
N VAL A 174 -1.68 -19.48 5.03
CA VAL A 174 -0.43 -19.48 4.23
C VAL A 174 -0.19 -20.88 3.69
N THR A 175 0.16 -20.96 2.42
CA THR A 175 0.55 -22.22 1.78
C THR A 175 1.84 -22.02 0.99
N ARG A 176 2.61 -23.11 0.90
CA ARG A 176 3.79 -23.18 0.04
C ARG A 176 3.46 -24.08 -1.14
N LYS A 177 3.84 -23.67 -2.32
CA LYS A 177 3.65 -24.41 -3.56
C LYS A 177 4.96 -24.50 -4.33
N THR A 178 5.30 -25.69 -4.77
CA THR A 178 6.46 -25.88 -5.66
C THR A 178 6.00 -25.65 -7.09
N PRO A 179 6.57 -24.69 -7.82
CA PRO A 179 6.22 -24.46 -9.23
C PRO A 179 6.71 -25.59 -10.11
N THR A 180 6.03 -25.80 -11.22
CA THR A 180 6.42 -26.80 -12.22
C THR A 180 7.48 -26.21 -13.18
N PRO A 181 8.64 -26.83 -13.37
CA PRO A 181 9.62 -26.35 -14.34
C PRO A 181 9.08 -26.30 -15.77
N VAL A 182 9.39 -25.22 -16.49
CA VAL A 182 9.12 -25.11 -17.91
C VAL A 182 10.22 -25.81 -18.68
N GLU A 183 9.89 -26.92 -19.33
CA GLU A 183 10.82 -27.64 -20.18
C GLU A 183 10.74 -27.10 -21.61
N GLY A 184 11.84 -26.48 -22.08
CA GLY A 184 11.97 -25.91 -23.44
C GLY A 184 11.25 -24.56 -23.58
N ARG A 185 10.86 -24.21 -24.81
CA ARG A 185 10.36 -22.87 -25.17
C ARG A 185 8.83 -22.76 -25.17
N THR A 186 8.13 -23.84 -25.01
CA THR A 186 6.68 -23.83 -25.10
C THR A 186 6.08 -24.74 -24.04
N VAL A 187 5.17 -24.19 -23.28
CA VAL A 187 4.36 -24.92 -22.31
C VAL A 187 2.88 -24.71 -22.60
N THR A 188 2.09 -25.73 -22.46
CA THR A 188 0.63 -25.71 -22.62
C THR A 188 -0.05 -26.31 -21.41
N GLY A 189 -1.25 -25.86 -21.09
CA GLY A 189 -2.02 -26.39 -19.98
C GLY A 189 -3.47 -25.95 -20.01
N GLU A 190 -4.19 -26.38 -18.99
CA GLU A 190 -5.57 -26.05 -18.70
C GLU A 190 -5.67 -25.66 -17.23
N GLY A 191 -6.55 -24.71 -16.91
CA GLY A 191 -6.75 -24.24 -15.53
C GLY A 191 -5.55 -23.48 -14.93
N PRO A 192 -5.59 -23.17 -13.63
CA PRO A 192 -4.56 -22.45 -12.92
C PRO A 192 -3.25 -23.24 -12.82
N ALA A 193 -2.10 -22.56 -12.97
CA ALA A 193 -0.78 -23.17 -12.87
C ALA A 193 0.24 -22.24 -12.22
N LEU A 194 1.28 -22.84 -11.63
CA LEU A 194 2.51 -22.17 -11.25
C LEU A 194 3.67 -22.81 -12.01
N LEU A 195 4.38 -22.00 -12.79
CA LEU A 195 5.45 -22.46 -13.67
C LEU A 195 6.73 -21.71 -13.32
N VAL A 196 7.86 -22.39 -13.27
CA VAL A 196 9.16 -21.74 -13.11
C VAL A 196 9.98 -21.88 -14.39
N TYR A 197 10.55 -20.76 -14.80
CA TYR A 197 11.45 -20.69 -15.94
C TYR A 197 12.80 -20.15 -15.48
N ASP A 198 13.83 -20.98 -15.68
CA ASP A 198 15.23 -20.68 -15.39
C ASP A 198 15.97 -20.52 -16.73
N GLY A 199 15.89 -19.34 -17.35
CA GLY A 199 16.51 -19.12 -18.66
C GLY A 199 16.58 -17.64 -19.04
N GLU A 200 17.06 -17.36 -20.24
CA GLU A 200 17.41 -16.01 -20.71
C GLU A 200 16.28 -15.28 -21.44
N ALA A 201 15.11 -15.90 -21.60
CA ALA A 201 14.00 -15.24 -22.28
C ALA A 201 13.46 -14.05 -21.46
N LEU A 202 13.33 -12.92 -22.12
CA LEU A 202 12.81 -11.67 -21.53
C LEU A 202 11.45 -11.29 -22.11
N SER A 203 10.92 -12.12 -23.00
CA SER A 203 9.59 -11.92 -23.59
C SER A 203 8.98 -13.27 -23.99
N GLY A 204 7.68 -13.24 -24.24
CA GLY A 204 6.94 -14.41 -24.67
C GLY A 204 5.60 -14.06 -25.26
N ARG A 205 5.00 -15.04 -25.93
CA ARG A 205 3.64 -15.00 -26.44
C ARG A 205 2.74 -15.84 -25.55
N PHE A 206 1.67 -15.23 -25.10
CA PHE A 206 0.67 -15.83 -24.23
C PHE A 206 -0.62 -16.00 -25.06
N VAL A 207 -1.07 -17.23 -25.19
CA VAL A 207 -2.25 -17.56 -25.98
C VAL A 207 -3.21 -18.32 -25.10
N TYR A 208 -4.46 -17.89 -25.06
CA TYR A 208 -5.56 -18.61 -24.42
C TYR A 208 -6.66 -18.81 -25.47
N ARG A 209 -7.29 -19.99 -25.44
CA ARG A 209 -8.44 -20.34 -26.26
C ARG A 209 -9.48 -20.96 -25.37
N GLY A 210 -10.57 -20.24 -25.18
CA GLY A 210 -11.66 -20.65 -24.29
C GLY A 210 -12.53 -19.49 -23.87
N ASP A 211 -13.48 -19.76 -23.01
CA ASP A 211 -14.37 -18.77 -22.43
C ASP A 211 -13.88 -18.36 -21.03
N GLY A 212 -14.21 -17.14 -20.59
CA GLY A 212 -13.93 -16.66 -19.24
C GLY A 212 -12.59 -15.95 -19.08
N PHE A 213 -12.15 -15.80 -17.84
CA PHE A 213 -10.95 -15.03 -17.51
C PHE A 213 -9.67 -15.85 -17.73
N PHE A 214 -8.66 -15.16 -18.27
CA PHE A 214 -7.29 -15.61 -18.34
C PHE A 214 -6.35 -14.51 -17.91
N GLY A 215 -5.40 -14.84 -17.02
CA GLY A 215 -4.35 -13.92 -16.54
C GLY A 215 -3.04 -14.66 -16.33
N VAL A 216 -1.93 -13.98 -16.60
CA VAL A 216 -0.59 -14.46 -16.26
C VAL A 216 0.17 -13.34 -15.57
N GLU A 217 0.66 -13.63 -14.39
CA GLU A 217 1.57 -12.74 -13.67
C GLU A 217 2.98 -13.35 -13.64
N ALA A 218 3.98 -12.50 -13.80
CA ALA A 218 5.37 -12.83 -13.57
C ALA A 218 5.77 -12.41 -12.16
N LEU A 219 6.30 -13.33 -11.37
CA LEU A 219 6.69 -13.17 -9.98
C LEU A 219 8.21 -13.23 -9.86
N TYR A 220 8.77 -12.31 -9.08
CA TYR A 220 10.21 -12.21 -8.78
C TYR A 220 10.42 -12.06 -7.27
N PRO A 221 11.58 -12.47 -6.73
CA PRO A 221 11.92 -12.18 -5.36
C PRO A 221 12.04 -10.66 -5.11
N GLY A 222 11.37 -10.16 -4.08
CA GLY A 222 11.48 -8.75 -3.68
C GLY A 222 10.81 -7.74 -4.61
N GLU A 223 9.96 -8.18 -5.54
CA GLU A 223 9.22 -7.31 -6.44
C GLU A 223 7.72 -7.62 -6.42
N ALA A 224 6.92 -6.62 -6.75
CA ALA A 224 5.50 -6.84 -6.98
C ALA A 224 5.30 -7.67 -8.26
N ALA A 225 4.28 -8.53 -8.24
CA ALA A 225 3.90 -9.28 -9.43
C ALA A 225 3.63 -8.34 -10.62
N THR A 226 4.07 -8.73 -11.80
CA THR A 226 3.86 -7.99 -13.04
C THR A 226 2.85 -8.74 -13.91
N ASP A 227 1.75 -8.09 -14.29
CA ASP A 227 0.81 -8.63 -15.26
C ASP A 227 1.47 -8.70 -16.65
N VAL A 228 1.64 -9.90 -17.20
CA VAL A 228 2.21 -10.12 -18.52
C VAL A 228 1.18 -10.51 -19.58
N ALA A 229 0.03 -11.04 -19.15
CA ALA A 229 -1.12 -11.27 -20.02
C ALA A 229 -2.40 -11.21 -19.21
N GLN A 230 -3.45 -10.60 -19.77
CA GLN A 230 -4.77 -10.56 -19.15
C GLN A 230 -5.85 -10.37 -20.20
N GLY A 231 -6.97 -11.04 -20.04
CA GLY A 231 -8.14 -10.82 -20.87
C GLY A 231 -9.29 -11.78 -20.55
N PHE A 232 -10.36 -11.58 -21.29
CA PHE A 232 -11.53 -12.46 -21.29
C PHE A 232 -11.64 -13.14 -22.64
N ASP A 233 -12.11 -14.38 -22.63
CA ASP A 233 -12.25 -15.20 -23.83
C ASP A 233 -10.90 -15.43 -24.53
N ASP A 234 -10.86 -15.49 -25.85
CA ASP A 234 -9.64 -15.73 -26.60
C ASP A 234 -8.61 -14.61 -26.40
N VAL A 235 -7.46 -14.93 -25.84
CA VAL A 235 -6.32 -14.01 -25.66
C VAL A 235 -5.16 -14.44 -26.56
N ASP A 236 -4.50 -13.47 -27.20
CA ASP A 236 -3.28 -13.69 -27.95
C ASP A 236 -2.43 -12.41 -27.84
N THR A 237 -1.50 -12.41 -26.90
CA THR A 237 -0.68 -11.24 -26.60
C THR A 237 0.79 -11.60 -26.54
N ARG A 238 1.65 -10.62 -26.77
CA ARG A 238 3.10 -10.72 -26.53
C ARG A 238 3.50 -9.68 -25.50
N SER A 239 4.26 -10.11 -24.53
CA SER A 239 4.71 -9.25 -23.45
C SER A 239 6.15 -9.55 -23.07
N SER A 240 6.77 -8.62 -22.35
CA SER A 240 8.12 -8.75 -21.82
C SER A 240 8.09 -8.53 -20.32
N TRP A 241 9.16 -9.01 -19.67
CA TRP A 241 9.36 -8.87 -18.22
C TRP A 241 10.80 -8.45 -17.93
N PRO A 242 11.08 -7.94 -16.72
CA PRO A 242 12.44 -7.57 -16.31
C PRO A 242 13.43 -8.74 -16.40
N PRO A 243 14.70 -8.45 -16.68
CA PRO A 243 15.75 -9.48 -16.61
C PRO A 243 15.81 -10.13 -15.23
N SER A 244 15.76 -11.46 -15.20
CA SER A 244 15.89 -12.26 -13.99
C SER A 244 16.44 -13.63 -14.38
N ASP A 245 17.33 -14.20 -13.57
CA ASP A 245 17.84 -15.56 -13.76
C ASP A 245 16.71 -16.59 -13.59
N ARG A 246 15.67 -16.21 -12.88
CA ARG A 246 14.48 -17.03 -12.63
C ARG A 246 13.22 -16.18 -12.61
N VAL A 247 12.18 -16.62 -13.28
CA VAL A 247 10.84 -16.06 -13.21
C VAL A 247 9.81 -17.14 -12.92
N VAL A 248 8.86 -16.85 -12.04
CA VAL A 248 7.71 -17.73 -11.81
C VAL A 248 6.49 -17.11 -12.48
N PHE A 249 5.86 -17.85 -13.38
CA PHE A 249 4.58 -17.45 -13.96
C PHE A 249 3.42 -18.05 -13.16
N ARG A 250 2.57 -17.20 -12.63
CA ARG A 250 1.27 -17.59 -12.10
C ARG A 250 0.24 -17.46 -13.20
N VAL A 251 -0.32 -18.57 -13.60
CA VAL A 251 -1.42 -18.62 -14.57
C VAL A 251 -2.72 -18.73 -13.78
N ASP A 252 -3.61 -17.78 -13.98
CA ASP A 252 -4.98 -17.79 -13.48
C ASP A 252 -5.92 -17.95 -14.66
N SER A 253 -6.73 -19.00 -14.66
CA SER A 253 -7.81 -19.19 -15.63
C SER A 253 -8.97 -19.89 -14.96
N ASP A 254 -10.19 -19.67 -15.45
CA ASP A 254 -11.36 -20.36 -14.94
C ASP A 254 -11.25 -21.86 -15.23
N ASP A 255 -11.54 -22.69 -14.23
CA ASP A 255 -11.38 -24.14 -14.32
C ASP A 255 -12.20 -24.73 -15.48
N GLY A 256 -11.50 -25.45 -16.38
CA GLY A 256 -12.11 -26.16 -17.50
C GLY A 256 -12.69 -25.26 -18.60
N SER A 257 -12.41 -23.95 -18.59
CA SER A 257 -12.93 -23.00 -19.54
C SER A 257 -12.15 -22.93 -20.86
N GLY A 258 -10.89 -23.42 -20.89
CA GLY A 258 -10.06 -23.38 -22.09
C GLY A 258 -8.64 -23.89 -21.89
N THR A 259 -7.85 -23.76 -22.96
CA THR A 259 -6.45 -24.15 -22.99
C THR A 259 -5.56 -22.94 -23.16
N TRP A 260 -4.43 -22.92 -22.48
CA TRP A 260 -3.44 -21.86 -22.64
C TRP A 260 -2.10 -22.41 -23.15
N THR A 261 -1.35 -21.52 -23.82
CA THR A 261 0.01 -21.78 -24.32
C THR A 261 0.89 -20.58 -24.05
N ILE A 262 2.04 -20.82 -23.43
CA ILE A 262 3.11 -19.82 -23.25
C ILE A 262 4.27 -20.22 -24.13
N ARG A 263 4.72 -19.31 -25.00
CA ARG A 263 5.90 -19.47 -25.87
C ARG A 263 6.95 -18.44 -25.50
N LEU A 264 8.08 -18.89 -24.99
CA LEU A 264 9.19 -18.05 -24.58
C LEU A 264 10.06 -17.69 -25.78
N ASP A 265 10.44 -16.41 -25.88
CA ASP A 265 11.28 -15.89 -26.95
C ASP A 265 12.74 -15.91 -26.51
N GLU A 266 13.32 -17.10 -26.36
CA GLU A 266 14.74 -17.21 -26.06
C GLU A 266 15.61 -16.66 -27.21
N PRO A 267 16.71 -15.95 -26.88
CA PRO A 267 17.65 -15.53 -27.89
C PRO A 267 18.13 -16.76 -28.70
N ALA A 268 18.37 -16.56 -29.98
CA ALA A 268 18.97 -17.62 -30.80
C ALA A 268 20.33 -17.96 -30.21
N SER A 269 20.54 -19.22 -29.81
CA SER A 269 21.86 -19.70 -29.43
C SER A 269 22.77 -19.63 -30.65
N ASP A 270 23.80 -18.80 -30.58
CA ASP A 270 24.85 -18.71 -31.60
C ASP A 270 25.69 -20.01 -31.73
#